data_24bcecef2a76518609a6893491af7e8b
#
_entry.id   24bcecef2a76518609a6893491af7e8b
#
_cell.length_a   1.000
_cell.length_b   1.000
_cell.length_c   1.000
_cell.angle_alpha   90.00
_cell.angle_beta   90.00
_cell.angle_gamma   90.00
#
_symmetry.space_group_name_H-M   'P 1'
#
loop_
_entity.id
_entity.type
_entity.pdbx_description
1 polymer ?
#
loop_
_entity_poly.entity_id
_entity_poly.type
_entity_poly.pdbx_seq_one_letter_code
_entity_poly.pdbx_strand_id
1 'polypeptide(L)'
;MIDKFRKGDNDNTLFITSACSNRCLMCCQPPTDVDDSKRLWERNIQLIETADADTDYVCITGGEPTLVSEKLFFYIHAIRKKLPDASIHLLTNGRRFADKDFIIHFAKMADCHFIFGIPIHSDNPIDHDRIAGTKGAFFETMKGLHNLGLLGFEIELRVIILKDNYKRLPQIAEYITLNLPFVSQVSFMGLEVTGYADRNYHRVWVDPVYFNHYLMKAIRHLNCCEISAKIFNIPHCLLPVVLWPYTCKSISTWKKTNLQACKNCSQLKNCCGVFSTSKRYSPIIHTI
;
A
#
# COMPACT_ATOMS: atom_id res chain seq x y z
N MET A 1 12.34 -9.83 -12.28
CA MET A 1 11.59 -10.77 -11.41
C MET A 1 12.44 -11.00 -10.18
N ILE A 2 11.86 -10.99 -8.97
CA ILE A 2 12.64 -11.24 -7.73
C ILE A 2 13.07 -12.70 -7.78
N ASP A 3 14.36 -12.94 -7.62
CA ASP A 3 14.97 -14.27 -7.66
C ASP A 3 15.37 -14.77 -6.26
N LYS A 4 15.55 -13.84 -5.30
CA LYS A 4 15.95 -14.12 -3.94
C LYS A 4 15.62 -12.94 -3.02
N PHE A 5 15.32 -13.21 -1.74
CA PHE A 5 15.17 -12.18 -0.72
C PHE A 5 16.51 -11.79 -0.13
N ARG A 6 16.73 -10.48 0.10
CA ARG A 6 17.98 -9.90 0.58
C ARG A 6 17.71 -8.84 1.64
N LYS A 7 18.67 -8.64 2.52
CA LYS A 7 18.64 -7.58 3.52
C LYS A 7 18.53 -6.19 2.88
N GLY A 8 17.69 -5.34 3.45
CA GLY A 8 17.49 -3.96 3.00
C GLY A 8 16.81 -3.83 1.64
N ASP A 9 16.31 -4.93 1.06
CA ASP A 9 15.57 -4.91 -0.21
C ASP A 9 14.07 -4.79 0.06
N ASN A 10 13.50 -3.62 -0.28
CA ASN A 10 12.06 -3.37 -0.16
C ASN A 10 11.22 -4.16 -1.19
N ASP A 11 11.87 -4.83 -2.14
CA ASP A 11 11.22 -5.67 -3.14
C ASP A 11 11.00 -7.13 -2.68
N ASN A 12 11.41 -7.49 -1.45
CA ASN A 12 11.17 -8.81 -0.85
C ASN A 12 9.66 -9.08 -0.71
N THR A 13 9.00 -9.50 -1.78
CA THR A 13 7.54 -9.57 -1.87
C THR A 13 7.05 -10.94 -2.31
N LEU A 14 6.13 -11.51 -1.52
CA LEU A 14 5.34 -12.69 -1.84
C LEU A 14 3.96 -12.25 -2.37
N PHE A 15 3.69 -12.53 -3.63
CA PHE A 15 2.36 -12.41 -4.22
C PHE A 15 1.66 -13.77 -4.08
N ILE A 16 0.64 -13.87 -3.21
CA ILE A 16 0.11 -15.19 -2.82
C ILE A 16 -1.22 -15.58 -3.47
N THR A 17 -1.95 -14.62 -4.04
CA THR A 17 -3.22 -14.87 -4.74
C THR A 17 -3.60 -13.72 -5.66
N SER A 18 -4.24 -14.03 -6.79
CA SER A 18 -4.88 -13.04 -7.67
C SER A 18 -6.34 -12.77 -7.29
N ALA A 19 -6.95 -13.58 -6.42
CA ALA A 19 -8.32 -13.37 -5.94
C ALA A 19 -8.41 -12.18 -4.99
N CYS A 20 -9.50 -11.41 -5.08
CA CYS A 20 -9.77 -10.30 -4.17
C CYS A 20 -11.27 -10.13 -3.91
N SER A 21 -11.63 -9.79 -2.69
CA SER A 21 -13.00 -9.46 -2.29
C SER A 21 -13.43 -8.04 -2.68
N ASN A 22 -12.50 -7.19 -3.14
CA ASN A 22 -12.77 -5.86 -3.67
C ASN A 22 -12.59 -5.81 -5.19
N ARG A 23 -13.19 -4.77 -5.82
CA ARG A 23 -13.04 -4.44 -7.25
C ARG A 23 -12.67 -2.95 -7.39
N CYS A 24 -11.58 -2.55 -6.71
CA CYS A 24 -11.18 -1.14 -6.59
C CYS A 24 -10.99 -0.48 -7.95
N LEU A 25 -11.54 0.74 -8.12
CA LEU A 25 -11.52 1.49 -9.38
C LEU A 25 -10.11 1.72 -9.94
N MET A 26 -9.12 1.80 -9.05
CA MET A 26 -7.72 2.10 -9.38
C MET A 26 -6.80 0.90 -9.25
N CYS A 27 -7.31 -0.32 -9.12
CA CYS A 27 -6.47 -1.49 -8.93
C CYS A 27 -5.48 -1.66 -10.08
N CYS A 28 -4.17 -1.62 -9.76
CA CYS A 28 -3.10 -1.82 -10.74
C CYS A 28 -2.93 -3.30 -11.13
N GLN A 29 -3.40 -4.20 -10.26
CA GLN A 29 -3.42 -5.65 -10.47
C GLN A 29 -4.84 -6.18 -10.29
N PRO A 30 -5.74 -6.00 -11.27
CA PRO A 30 -7.12 -6.42 -11.16
C PRO A 30 -7.25 -7.90 -10.80
N PRO A 31 -8.20 -8.26 -9.92
CA PRO A 31 -8.46 -9.65 -9.60
C PRO A 31 -8.80 -10.46 -10.85
N THR A 32 -8.37 -11.71 -10.87
CA THR A 32 -8.67 -12.66 -11.96
C THR A 32 -9.32 -13.90 -11.38
N ASP A 33 -10.12 -14.58 -12.20
CA ASP A 33 -10.73 -15.89 -11.88
C ASP A 33 -9.81 -17.06 -12.24
N VAL A 34 -8.58 -16.77 -12.69
CA VAL A 34 -7.59 -17.80 -13.02
C VAL A 34 -6.99 -18.35 -11.73
N ASP A 35 -7.07 -19.68 -11.57
CA ASP A 35 -6.38 -20.36 -10.46
C ASP A 35 -4.87 -20.45 -10.74
N ASP A 36 -4.13 -19.48 -10.20
CA ASP A 36 -2.67 -19.44 -10.24
C ASP A 36 -2.02 -19.98 -8.96
N SER A 37 -2.82 -20.57 -8.08
CA SER A 37 -2.42 -20.91 -6.72
C SER A 37 -1.23 -21.86 -6.64
N LYS A 38 -1.15 -22.89 -7.53
CA LYS A 38 -0.05 -23.85 -7.56
C LYS A 38 1.26 -23.18 -7.97
N ARG A 39 1.26 -22.42 -9.06
CA ARG A 39 2.44 -21.69 -9.56
C ARG A 39 2.97 -20.69 -8.55
N LEU A 40 2.06 -19.92 -7.90
CA LEU A 40 2.43 -18.96 -6.86
C LEU A 40 3.01 -19.67 -5.64
N TRP A 41 2.43 -20.80 -5.25
CA TRP A 41 2.91 -21.61 -4.14
C TRP A 41 4.35 -22.06 -4.33
N GLU A 42 4.64 -22.76 -5.44
CA GLU A 42 5.98 -23.28 -5.75
C GLU A 42 7.03 -22.17 -5.76
N ARG A 43 6.72 -21.05 -6.44
CA ARG A 43 7.60 -19.89 -6.49
C ARG A 43 7.85 -19.28 -5.11
N ASN A 44 6.81 -19.08 -4.33
CA ASN A 44 6.93 -18.38 -3.05
C ASN A 44 7.68 -19.23 -2.01
N ILE A 45 7.48 -20.54 -1.99
CA ILE A 45 8.28 -21.43 -1.14
C ILE A 45 9.75 -21.36 -1.51
N GLN A 46 10.07 -21.42 -2.80
CA GLN A 46 11.45 -21.28 -3.27
C GLN A 46 12.08 -19.95 -2.82
N LEU A 47 11.35 -18.83 -2.91
CA LEU A 47 11.83 -17.52 -2.44
C LEU A 47 12.13 -17.51 -0.94
N ILE A 48 11.28 -18.14 -0.12
CA ILE A 48 11.49 -18.23 1.33
C ILE A 48 12.71 -19.12 1.64
N GLU A 49 12.81 -20.30 1.02
CA GLU A 49 13.89 -21.26 1.27
C GLU A 49 15.26 -20.70 0.87
N THR A 50 15.32 -19.95 -0.24
CA THR A 50 16.56 -19.36 -0.77
C THR A 50 16.89 -18.00 -0.18
N ALA A 51 16.03 -17.44 0.68
CA ALA A 51 16.24 -16.14 1.32
C ALA A 51 17.58 -16.08 2.08
N ASP A 52 18.26 -14.93 2.01
CA ASP A 52 19.43 -14.67 2.83
C ASP A 52 19.04 -14.66 4.31
N ALA A 53 19.83 -15.27 5.16
CA ALA A 53 19.51 -15.46 6.59
C ALA A 53 19.36 -14.14 7.36
N ASP A 54 19.94 -13.06 6.86
CA ASP A 54 19.87 -11.71 7.43
C ASP A 54 18.82 -10.82 6.76
N THR A 55 17.90 -11.40 5.96
CA THR A 55 16.74 -10.70 5.41
C THR A 55 15.88 -10.15 6.54
N ASP A 56 15.67 -8.84 6.55
CA ASP A 56 15.04 -8.09 7.64
C ASP A 56 13.58 -7.68 7.37
N TYR A 57 13.09 -7.92 6.15
CA TYR A 57 11.76 -7.51 5.74
C TYR A 57 11.18 -8.43 4.67
N VAL A 58 9.90 -8.79 4.82
CA VAL A 58 9.11 -9.54 3.81
C VAL A 58 7.72 -8.93 3.69
N CYS A 59 7.34 -8.55 2.48
CA CYS A 59 5.97 -8.11 2.17
C CYS A 59 5.13 -9.29 1.68
N ILE A 60 3.95 -9.49 2.25
CA ILE A 60 2.93 -10.42 1.74
C ILE A 60 1.82 -9.60 1.09
N THR A 61 1.54 -9.87 -0.17
CA THR A 61 0.52 -9.17 -0.96
C THR A 61 -0.20 -10.12 -1.92
N GLY A 62 -1.14 -9.57 -2.68
CA GLY A 62 -1.89 -10.30 -3.70
C GLY A 62 -3.05 -9.46 -4.19
N GLY A 63 -4.14 -10.12 -4.59
CA GLY A 63 -5.45 -9.49 -4.61
C GLY A 63 -5.88 -9.19 -3.18
N GLU A 64 -6.30 -10.23 -2.42
CA GLU A 64 -6.54 -10.15 -0.98
C GLU A 64 -5.98 -11.41 -0.29
N PRO A 65 -4.84 -11.29 0.42
CA PRO A 65 -4.16 -12.43 1.03
C PRO A 65 -5.01 -13.23 2.02
N THR A 66 -5.92 -12.58 2.73
CA THR A 66 -6.75 -13.24 3.75
C THR A 66 -7.83 -14.17 3.18
N LEU A 67 -8.09 -14.11 1.86
CA LEU A 67 -8.99 -15.06 1.19
C LEU A 67 -8.42 -16.49 1.12
N VAL A 68 -7.10 -16.62 1.17
CA VAL A 68 -6.39 -17.90 1.13
C VAL A 68 -5.76 -18.18 2.50
N SER A 69 -6.58 -18.13 3.56
CA SER A 69 -6.16 -18.12 4.97
C SER A 69 -5.18 -19.24 5.31
N GLU A 70 -5.44 -20.48 4.93
CA GLU A 70 -4.55 -21.62 5.22
C GLU A 70 -3.16 -21.44 4.60
N LYS A 71 -3.12 -20.97 3.33
CA LYS A 71 -1.85 -20.67 2.65
C LYS A 71 -1.14 -19.49 3.28
N LEU A 72 -1.90 -18.44 3.66
CA LEU A 72 -1.35 -17.28 4.35
C LEU A 72 -0.66 -17.70 5.66
N PHE A 73 -1.33 -18.50 6.48
CA PHE A 73 -0.77 -18.99 7.74
C PHE A 73 0.47 -19.86 7.52
N PHE A 74 0.45 -20.70 6.48
CA PHE A 74 1.62 -21.49 6.12
C PHE A 74 2.81 -20.60 5.73
N TYR A 75 2.60 -19.56 4.90
CA TYR A 75 3.67 -18.63 4.54
C TYR A 75 4.22 -17.88 5.75
N ILE A 76 3.36 -17.43 6.66
CA ILE A 76 3.78 -16.78 7.90
C ILE A 76 4.69 -17.73 8.70
N HIS A 77 4.26 -18.99 8.90
CA HIS A 77 5.05 -19.99 9.61
C HIS A 77 6.40 -20.26 8.92
N ALA A 78 6.40 -20.44 7.60
CA ALA A 78 7.62 -20.68 6.81
C ALA A 78 8.60 -19.50 6.89
N ILE A 79 8.10 -18.26 6.81
CA ILE A 79 8.91 -17.04 7.00
C ILE A 79 9.51 -17.02 8.40
N ARG A 80 8.71 -17.22 9.46
CA ARG A 80 9.21 -17.20 10.84
C ARG A 80 10.26 -18.28 11.12
N LYS A 81 10.09 -19.47 10.53
CA LYS A 81 11.09 -20.56 10.63
C LYS A 81 12.42 -20.20 9.97
N LYS A 82 12.39 -19.51 8.83
CA LYS A 82 13.59 -19.15 8.05
C LYS A 82 14.20 -17.82 8.46
N LEU A 83 13.37 -16.86 8.81
CA LEU A 83 13.68 -15.45 9.06
C LEU A 83 12.95 -15.00 10.34
N PRO A 84 13.40 -15.45 11.53
CA PRO A 84 12.67 -15.24 12.79
C PRO A 84 12.49 -13.75 13.14
N ASP A 85 13.45 -12.90 12.80
CA ASP A 85 13.49 -11.48 13.18
C ASP A 85 12.99 -10.55 12.06
N ALA A 86 12.62 -11.09 10.88
CA ALA A 86 12.16 -10.26 9.77
C ALA A 86 10.80 -9.62 10.06
N SER A 87 10.65 -8.35 9.74
CA SER A 87 9.34 -7.69 9.74
C SER A 87 8.47 -8.25 8.61
N ILE A 88 7.23 -8.63 8.92
CA ILE A 88 6.25 -9.07 7.93
C ILE A 88 5.24 -7.95 7.70
N HIS A 89 5.23 -7.38 6.50
CA HIS A 89 4.27 -6.36 6.10
C HIS A 89 3.15 -7.01 5.28
N LEU A 90 1.98 -7.15 5.87
CA LEU A 90 0.81 -7.72 5.21
C LEU A 90 -0.03 -6.62 4.57
N LEU A 91 -0.07 -6.60 3.23
CA LEU A 91 -0.94 -5.70 2.48
C LEU A 91 -2.30 -6.37 2.27
N THR A 92 -3.33 -5.83 2.91
CA THR A 92 -4.69 -6.38 2.92
C THR A 92 -5.73 -5.26 2.87
N ASN A 93 -6.94 -5.56 2.37
CA ASN A 93 -8.05 -4.61 2.47
C ASN A 93 -8.63 -4.50 3.91
N GLY A 94 -8.16 -5.31 4.84
CA GLY A 94 -8.52 -5.27 6.24
C GLY A 94 -9.88 -5.88 6.61
N ARG A 95 -10.73 -6.19 5.64
CA ARG A 95 -12.13 -6.57 5.87
C ARG A 95 -12.29 -7.88 6.65
N ARG A 96 -11.45 -8.88 6.37
CA ARG A 96 -11.51 -10.19 7.04
C ARG A 96 -11.22 -10.09 8.55
N PHE A 97 -10.46 -9.08 8.98
CA PHE A 97 -10.19 -8.84 10.40
C PHE A 97 -11.41 -8.32 11.19
N ALA A 98 -12.53 -8.02 10.52
CA ALA A 98 -13.83 -7.80 11.17
C ALA A 98 -14.45 -9.08 11.76
N ASP A 99 -14.01 -10.25 11.29
CA ASP A 99 -14.42 -11.57 11.79
C ASP A 99 -13.63 -11.91 13.06
N LYS A 100 -14.36 -12.15 14.17
CA LYS A 100 -13.76 -12.41 15.48
C LYS A 100 -12.96 -13.72 15.51
N ASP A 101 -13.46 -14.76 14.88
CA ASP A 101 -12.81 -16.07 14.90
C ASP A 101 -11.52 -16.04 14.08
N PHE A 102 -11.57 -15.35 12.93
CA PHE A 102 -10.39 -15.15 12.08
C PHE A 102 -9.30 -14.36 12.81
N ILE A 103 -9.62 -13.23 13.44
CA ILE A 103 -8.60 -12.40 14.10
C ILE A 103 -8.01 -13.06 15.33
N ILE A 104 -8.80 -13.81 16.11
CA ILE A 104 -8.31 -14.59 17.26
C ILE A 104 -7.33 -15.68 16.77
N HIS A 105 -7.65 -16.35 15.67
CA HIS A 105 -6.76 -17.35 15.09
C HIS A 105 -5.48 -16.71 14.55
N PHE A 106 -5.60 -15.59 13.84
CA PHE A 106 -4.45 -14.84 13.29
C PHE A 106 -3.51 -14.35 14.39
N ALA A 107 -4.06 -13.81 15.49
CA ALA A 107 -3.27 -13.28 16.60
C ALA A 107 -2.39 -14.33 17.30
N LYS A 108 -2.73 -15.61 17.20
CA LYS A 108 -1.88 -16.70 17.73
C LYS A 108 -0.61 -16.94 16.91
N MET A 109 -0.57 -16.44 15.68
CA MET A 109 0.52 -16.65 14.73
C MET A 109 1.31 -15.36 14.45
N ALA A 110 0.70 -14.22 14.69
CA ALA A 110 1.31 -12.92 14.51
C ALA A 110 2.05 -12.48 15.79
N ASP A 111 3.14 -11.78 15.60
CA ASP A 111 3.98 -11.24 16.67
C ASP A 111 4.16 -9.71 16.53
N CYS A 112 4.99 -9.10 17.35
CA CYS A 112 5.26 -7.66 17.33
C CYS A 112 5.98 -7.16 16.06
N HIS A 113 6.46 -8.05 15.19
CA HIS A 113 7.11 -7.72 13.93
C HIS A 113 6.12 -7.71 12.74
N PHE A 114 4.81 -7.75 13.02
CA PHE A 114 3.79 -7.58 11.98
C PHE A 114 3.41 -6.13 11.78
N ILE A 115 3.38 -5.71 10.50
CA ILE A 115 2.89 -4.40 10.04
C ILE A 115 1.72 -4.65 9.09
N PHE A 116 0.61 -3.97 9.30
CA PHE A 116 -0.57 -4.07 8.41
C PHE A 116 -0.68 -2.85 7.52
N GLY A 117 -0.55 -3.04 6.19
CA GLY A 117 -0.80 -2.00 5.20
C GLY A 117 -2.25 -2.06 4.71
N ILE A 118 -3.12 -1.17 5.22
CA ILE A 118 -4.57 -1.21 4.96
C ILE A 118 -5.03 0.06 4.24
N PRO A 119 -5.72 -0.05 3.08
CA PRO A 119 -6.20 1.11 2.37
C PRO A 119 -7.45 1.73 3.01
N ILE A 120 -7.46 3.06 3.11
CA ILE A 120 -8.65 3.87 3.33
C ILE A 120 -8.84 4.81 2.14
N HIS A 121 -10.04 4.79 1.53
CA HIS A 121 -10.28 5.53 0.28
C HIS A 121 -11.03 6.84 0.51
N SER A 122 -11.80 6.95 1.57
CA SER A 122 -12.54 8.14 1.98
C SER A 122 -12.92 8.05 3.47
N ASP A 123 -13.18 9.17 4.08
CA ASP A 123 -13.84 9.33 5.39
C ASP A 123 -15.35 9.10 5.32
N ASN A 124 -15.90 9.04 4.11
CA ASN A 124 -17.33 8.81 3.83
C ASN A 124 -17.55 7.36 3.37
N PRO A 125 -18.46 6.59 4.01
CA PRO A 125 -18.71 5.19 3.65
C PRO A 125 -19.14 4.98 2.18
N ILE A 126 -19.97 5.86 1.64
CA ILE A 126 -20.48 5.74 0.27
C ILE A 126 -19.35 5.91 -0.74
N ASP A 127 -18.50 6.92 -0.54
CA ASP A 127 -17.35 7.18 -1.42
C ASP A 127 -16.29 6.10 -1.28
N HIS A 128 -16.02 5.62 -0.07
CA HIS A 128 -15.10 4.51 0.16
C HIS A 128 -15.56 3.25 -0.58
N ASP A 129 -16.81 2.84 -0.40
CA ASP A 129 -17.39 1.64 -1.01
C ASP A 129 -17.41 1.74 -2.54
N ARG A 130 -17.72 2.94 -3.07
CA ARG A 130 -17.67 3.20 -4.51
C ARG A 130 -16.27 3.05 -5.09
N ILE A 131 -15.23 3.53 -4.39
CA ILE A 131 -13.83 3.41 -4.81
C ILE A 131 -13.35 1.97 -4.65
N ALA A 132 -13.68 1.31 -3.54
CA ALA A 132 -13.37 -0.10 -3.29
C ALA A 132 -14.12 -1.07 -4.21
N GLY A 133 -15.19 -0.59 -4.88
CA GLY A 133 -16.05 -1.40 -5.74
C GLY A 133 -16.84 -2.48 -4.98
N THR A 134 -17.11 -2.26 -3.70
CA THR A 134 -17.79 -3.24 -2.84
C THR A 134 -18.59 -2.54 -1.75
N LYS A 135 -19.89 -2.81 -1.71
CA LYS A 135 -20.81 -2.27 -0.68
C LYS A 135 -20.48 -2.86 0.70
N GLY A 136 -20.44 -2.00 1.72
CA GLY A 136 -20.16 -2.38 3.10
C GLY A 136 -18.66 -2.50 3.42
N ALA A 137 -17.79 -2.32 2.43
CA ALA A 137 -16.34 -2.42 2.62
C ALA A 137 -15.81 -1.46 3.68
N PHE A 138 -16.35 -0.23 3.74
CA PHE A 138 -15.96 0.75 4.75
C PHE A 138 -16.13 0.23 6.17
N PHE A 139 -17.33 -0.24 6.51
CA PHE A 139 -17.63 -0.69 7.88
C PHE A 139 -16.85 -1.95 8.26
N GLU A 140 -16.66 -2.88 7.33
CA GLU A 140 -15.84 -4.07 7.56
C GLU A 140 -14.37 -3.69 7.76
N THR A 141 -13.81 -2.81 6.92
CA THR A 141 -12.43 -2.33 7.06
C THR A 141 -12.24 -1.58 8.38
N MET A 142 -13.17 -0.68 8.77
CA MET A 142 -13.08 0.03 10.05
C MET A 142 -13.13 -0.92 11.23
N LYS A 143 -14.04 -1.90 11.23
CA LYS A 143 -14.10 -2.92 12.27
C LYS A 143 -12.82 -3.76 12.35
N GLY A 144 -12.25 -4.12 11.20
CA GLY A 144 -10.96 -4.82 11.12
C GLY A 144 -9.83 -4.00 11.71
N LEU A 145 -9.74 -2.70 11.37
CA LEU A 145 -8.76 -1.77 11.93
C LEU A 145 -8.86 -1.67 13.45
N HIS A 146 -10.07 -1.50 13.99
CA HIS A 146 -10.26 -1.46 15.45
C HIS A 146 -9.86 -2.77 16.14
N ASN A 147 -10.19 -3.91 15.55
CA ASN A 147 -9.80 -5.20 16.09
C ASN A 147 -8.27 -5.39 16.09
N LEU A 148 -7.57 -4.96 15.04
CA LEU A 148 -6.11 -4.98 14.97
C LEU A 148 -5.48 -4.00 15.97
N GLY A 149 -6.04 -2.80 16.10
CA GLY A 149 -5.60 -1.78 17.07
C GLY A 149 -5.77 -2.24 18.50
N LEU A 150 -6.88 -2.92 18.85
CA LEU A 150 -7.10 -3.51 20.19
C LEU A 150 -6.05 -4.59 20.55
N LEU A 151 -5.49 -5.26 19.55
CA LEU A 151 -4.40 -6.24 19.73
C LEU A 151 -3.00 -5.61 19.71
N GLY A 152 -2.90 -4.30 19.53
CA GLY A 152 -1.63 -3.55 19.55
C GLY A 152 -0.76 -3.75 18.31
N PHE A 153 -1.33 -4.19 17.20
CA PHE A 153 -0.56 -4.33 15.96
C PHE A 153 -0.21 -2.99 15.33
N GLU A 154 0.95 -2.94 14.67
CA GLU A 154 1.37 -1.78 13.90
C GLU A 154 0.56 -1.67 12.60
N ILE A 155 -0.04 -0.48 12.36
CA ILE A 155 -0.92 -0.23 11.22
C ILE A 155 -0.44 0.97 10.40
N GLU A 156 -0.16 0.72 9.13
CA GLU A 156 0.01 1.73 8.08
C GLU A 156 -1.31 1.89 7.33
N LEU A 157 -1.93 3.08 7.37
CA LEU A 157 -3.04 3.40 6.48
C LEU A 157 -2.53 3.90 5.13
N ARG A 158 -3.09 3.38 4.05
CA ARG A 158 -2.67 3.70 2.69
C ARG A 158 -3.76 4.45 1.94
N VAL A 159 -3.49 5.70 1.60
CA VAL A 159 -4.42 6.60 0.89
C VAL A 159 -3.92 6.82 -0.53
N ILE A 160 -4.49 6.11 -1.50
CA ILE A 160 -4.20 6.40 -2.91
C ILE A 160 -4.97 7.66 -3.30
N ILE A 161 -4.25 8.67 -3.81
CA ILE A 161 -4.83 9.96 -4.18
C ILE A 161 -5.48 9.84 -5.55
N LEU A 162 -6.78 10.10 -5.59
CA LEU A 162 -7.63 9.97 -6.77
C LEU A 162 -8.44 11.24 -7.02
N LYS A 163 -8.96 11.39 -8.24
CA LYS A 163 -9.91 12.45 -8.59
C LYS A 163 -11.14 12.46 -7.68
N ASP A 164 -11.55 11.30 -7.22
CA ASP A 164 -12.71 11.11 -6.35
C ASP A 164 -12.49 11.49 -4.89
N ASN A 165 -11.23 11.52 -4.39
CA ASN A 165 -10.94 11.75 -2.98
C ASN A 165 -9.96 12.89 -2.67
N TYR A 166 -9.22 13.44 -3.65
CA TYR A 166 -8.14 14.40 -3.37
C TYR A 166 -8.58 15.65 -2.59
N LYS A 167 -9.80 16.15 -2.83
CA LYS A 167 -10.34 17.32 -2.11
C LYS A 167 -10.66 16.99 -0.65
N ARG A 168 -10.89 15.72 -0.34
CA ARG A 168 -11.20 15.23 1.00
C ARG A 168 -10.00 14.75 1.79
N LEU A 169 -8.76 14.90 1.28
CA LEU A 169 -7.56 14.51 2.03
C LEU A 169 -7.48 15.12 3.44
N PRO A 170 -7.84 16.41 3.66
CA PRO A 170 -7.89 16.98 5.01
C PRO A 170 -8.93 16.30 5.91
N GLN A 171 -10.13 16.02 5.40
CA GLN A 171 -11.21 15.35 6.14
C GLN A 171 -10.86 13.87 6.42
N ILE A 172 -10.19 13.19 5.49
CA ILE A 172 -9.66 11.84 5.71
C ILE A 172 -8.62 11.86 6.85
N ALA A 173 -7.72 12.84 6.88
CA ALA A 173 -6.75 13.00 7.94
C ALA A 173 -7.42 13.26 9.31
N GLU A 174 -8.42 14.15 9.35
CA GLU A 174 -9.22 14.43 10.55
C GLU A 174 -9.98 13.18 11.02
N TYR A 175 -10.63 12.45 10.10
CA TYR A 175 -11.30 11.18 10.41
C TYR A 175 -10.35 10.17 11.06
N ILE A 176 -9.12 10.04 10.50
CA ILE A 176 -8.10 9.12 11.02
C ILE A 176 -7.71 9.51 12.45
N THR A 177 -7.40 10.77 12.71
CA THR A 177 -6.98 11.23 14.03
C THR A 177 -8.05 11.08 15.10
N LEU A 178 -9.33 11.23 14.72
CA LEU A 178 -10.46 11.10 15.66
C LEU A 178 -10.90 9.65 15.90
N ASN A 179 -10.85 8.80 14.87
CA ASN A 179 -11.43 7.46 14.93
C ASN A 179 -10.41 6.32 14.97
N LEU A 180 -9.16 6.57 14.55
CA LEU A 180 -8.09 5.57 14.43
C LEU A 180 -6.78 6.09 15.06
N PRO A 181 -6.78 6.64 16.29
CA PRO A 181 -5.59 7.28 16.89
C PRO A 181 -4.44 6.29 17.18
N PHE A 182 -4.69 5.00 17.08
CA PHE A 182 -3.71 3.93 17.25
C PHE A 182 -2.90 3.61 15.97
N VAL A 183 -3.19 4.28 14.85
CA VAL A 183 -2.46 4.09 13.59
C VAL A 183 -1.08 4.74 13.70
N SER A 184 -0.04 4.01 13.29
CA SER A 184 1.35 4.47 13.35
C SER A 184 1.73 5.39 12.20
N GLN A 185 1.18 5.13 11.00
CA GLN A 185 1.55 5.86 9.79
C GLN A 185 0.39 6.01 8.81
N VAL A 186 0.35 7.16 8.11
CA VAL A 186 -0.51 7.39 6.94
C VAL A 186 0.36 7.62 5.70
N SER A 187 0.21 6.75 4.71
CA SER A 187 0.96 6.77 3.44
C SER A 187 0.08 7.29 2.31
N PHE A 188 0.29 8.54 1.89
CA PHE A 188 -0.34 9.12 0.71
C PHE A 188 0.39 8.68 -0.55
N MET A 189 -0.33 8.08 -1.49
CA MET A 189 0.30 7.41 -2.63
C MET A 189 -0.17 7.99 -3.97
N GLY A 190 0.79 8.29 -4.85
CA GLY A 190 0.52 8.55 -6.25
C GLY A 190 0.03 7.30 -6.98
N LEU A 191 -0.78 7.50 -8.01
CA LEU A 191 -1.43 6.43 -8.77
C LEU A 191 -0.47 5.78 -9.79
N GLU A 192 -0.37 4.45 -9.80
CA GLU A 192 0.21 3.66 -10.88
C GLU A 192 -0.88 3.43 -11.96
N VAL A 193 -0.70 4.04 -13.15
CA VAL A 193 -1.72 4.01 -14.22
C VAL A 193 -1.59 2.74 -15.06
N THR A 194 -2.04 1.62 -14.50
CA THR A 194 -2.14 0.31 -15.16
C THR A 194 -3.39 -0.44 -14.66
N GLY A 195 -3.74 -1.56 -15.25
CA GLY A 195 -4.90 -2.35 -14.85
C GLY A 195 -6.22 -1.58 -14.90
N TYR A 196 -6.99 -1.58 -13.80
CA TYR A 196 -8.24 -0.81 -13.69
C TYR A 196 -7.99 0.70 -13.65
N ALA A 197 -6.84 1.16 -13.12
CA ALA A 197 -6.50 2.58 -13.15
C ALA A 197 -6.40 3.14 -14.58
N ASP A 198 -5.84 2.37 -15.53
CA ASP A 198 -5.80 2.76 -16.93
C ASP A 198 -7.19 2.76 -17.59
N ARG A 199 -7.98 1.69 -17.33
CA ARG A 199 -9.37 1.60 -17.85
C ARG A 199 -10.25 2.72 -17.35
N ASN A 200 -10.09 3.11 -16.09
CA ASN A 200 -10.88 4.15 -15.42
C ASN A 200 -10.17 5.50 -15.37
N TYR A 201 -9.18 5.74 -16.20
CA TYR A 201 -8.26 6.89 -16.13
C TYR A 201 -8.98 8.23 -15.91
N HIS A 202 -9.96 8.55 -16.73
CA HIS A 202 -10.68 9.83 -16.66
C HIS A 202 -11.44 10.03 -15.34
N ARG A 203 -11.69 8.95 -14.64
CA ARG A 203 -12.42 8.90 -13.39
C ARG A 203 -11.51 8.93 -12.17
N VAL A 204 -10.34 8.29 -12.26
CA VAL A 204 -9.44 8.14 -11.11
C VAL A 204 -8.23 9.07 -11.13
N TRP A 205 -7.77 9.49 -12.31
CA TRP A 205 -6.58 10.32 -12.43
C TRP A 205 -6.85 11.76 -12.01
N VAL A 206 -5.94 12.29 -11.20
CA VAL A 206 -5.78 13.72 -10.90
C VAL A 206 -4.30 14.07 -10.92
N ASP A 207 -3.96 15.16 -11.60
CA ASP A 207 -2.56 15.62 -11.63
C ASP A 207 -2.14 16.14 -10.25
N PRO A 208 -0.94 15.79 -9.75
CA PRO A 208 -0.47 16.19 -8.43
C PRO A 208 -0.57 17.69 -8.11
N VAL A 209 -0.41 18.57 -9.08
CA VAL A 209 -0.53 20.02 -8.86
C VAL A 209 -1.89 20.44 -8.29
N TYR A 210 -2.95 19.72 -8.64
CA TYR A 210 -4.29 20.04 -8.15
C TYR A 210 -4.55 19.59 -6.72
N PHE A 211 -3.83 18.60 -6.22
CA PHE A 211 -4.03 18.10 -4.87
C PHE A 211 -2.99 18.56 -3.83
N ASN A 212 -1.90 19.19 -4.26
CA ASN A 212 -0.81 19.61 -3.36
C ASN A 212 -1.27 20.41 -2.15
N HIS A 213 -2.22 21.33 -2.35
CA HIS A 213 -2.78 22.16 -1.26
C HIS A 213 -3.54 21.29 -0.23
N TYR A 214 -4.33 20.34 -0.69
CA TYR A 214 -5.10 19.43 0.18
C TYR A 214 -4.17 18.44 0.90
N LEU A 215 -3.18 17.91 0.18
CA LEU A 215 -2.16 17.01 0.75
C LEU A 215 -1.36 17.71 1.86
N MET A 216 -0.94 18.94 1.62
CA MET A 216 -0.21 19.74 2.63
C MET A 216 -1.05 19.96 3.89
N LYS A 217 -2.34 20.26 3.75
CA LYS A 217 -3.26 20.41 4.91
C LYS A 217 -3.41 19.10 5.67
N ALA A 218 -3.59 17.96 4.96
CA ALA A 218 -3.71 16.65 5.57
C ALA A 218 -2.44 16.26 6.36
N ILE A 219 -1.26 16.42 5.76
CA ILE A 219 0.02 16.12 6.41
C ILE A 219 0.23 16.99 7.65
N ARG A 220 -0.06 18.30 7.55
CA ARG A 220 0.06 19.20 8.70
C ARG A 220 -0.85 18.74 9.85
N HIS A 221 -2.08 18.37 9.55
CA HIS A 221 -3.04 17.90 10.56
C HIS A 221 -2.54 16.62 11.25
N LEU A 222 -2.11 15.60 10.49
CA LEU A 222 -1.56 14.36 11.03
C LEU A 222 -0.35 14.62 11.93
N ASN A 223 0.58 15.48 11.50
CA ASN A 223 1.76 15.83 12.29
C ASN A 223 1.41 16.54 13.61
N CYS A 224 0.39 17.41 13.61
CA CYS A 224 -0.11 18.03 14.85
C CYS A 224 -0.70 17.02 15.83
N CYS A 225 -1.14 15.86 15.34
CA CYS A 225 -1.67 14.75 16.13
C CYS A 225 -0.66 13.61 16.31
N GLU A 226 0.63 13.84 16.04
CA GLU A 226 1.74 12.88 16.21
C GLU A 226 1.61 11.58 15.39
N ILE A 227 0.80 11.58 14.32
CA ILE A 227 0.71 10.47 13.39
C ILE A 227 1.70 10.70 12.23
N SER A 228 2.59 9.73 11.99
CA SER A 228 3.58 9.82 10.91
C SER A 228 2.88 9.90 9.54
N ALA A 229 3.27 10.87 8.71
CA ALA A 229 2.78 11.01 7.34
C ALA A 229 3.91 10.80 6.33
N LYS A 230 3.66 10.02 5.28
CA LYS A 230 4.62 9.76 4.19
C LYS A 230 3.96 9.95 2.83
N ILE A 231 4.76 10.30 1.83
CA ILE A 231 4.35 10.46 0.44
C ILE A 231 5.09 9.44 -0.42
N PHE A 232 4.33 8.62 -1.13
CA PHE A 232 4.85 7.55 -1.98
C PHE A 232 4.50 7.80 -3.44
N ASN A 233 5.40 7.42 -4.34
CA ASN A 233 5.16 7.35 -5.79
C ASN A 233 4.84 8.70 -6.47
N ILE A 234 5.23 9.83 -5.90
CA ILE A 234 5.04 11.16 -6.49
C ILE A 234 6.40 11.82 -6.68
N PRO A 235 6.82 12.13 -7.91
CA PRO A 235 8.09 12.79 -8.19
C PRO A 235 8.20 14.18 -7.55
N HIS A 236 9.41 14.56 -7.12
CA HIS A 236 9.68 15.84 -6.46
C HIS A 236 9.23 17.07 -7.30
N CYS A 237 9.39 17.03 -8.63
CA CYS A 237 8.97 18.12 -9.51
C CYS A 237 7.45 18.37 -9.55
N LEU A 238 6.65 17.43 -9.05
CA LEU A 238 5.20 17.56 -8.93
C LEU A 238 4.74 18.00 -7.53
N LEU A 239 5.69 18.18 -6.60
CA LEU A 239 5.42 18.53 -5.21
C LEU A 239 6.12 19.85 -4.83
N PRO A 240 5.49 20.71 -4.05
CA PRO A 240 6.17 21.86 -3.45
C PRO A 240 7.29 21.38 -2.50
N VAL A 241 8.39 22.14 -2.42
CA VAL A 241 9.60 21.80 -1.65
C VAL A 241 9.29 21.45 -0.18
N VAL A 242 8.30 22.09 0.41
CA VAL A 242 7.85 21.83 1.80
C VAL A 242 7.34 20.41 2.03
N LEU A 243 6.94 19.69 0.97
CA LEU A 243 6.50 18.29 1.03
C LEU A 243 7.62 17.28 0.80
N TRP A 244 8.79 17.68 0.31
CA TRP A 244 9.90 16.76 0.03
C TRP A 244 10.40 15.96 1.24
N PRO A 245 10.45 16.51 2.47
CA PRO A 245 10.85 15.73 3.64
C PRO A 245 9.96 14.52 3.95
N TYR A 246 8.74 14.51 3.43
CA TYR A 246 7.78 13.41 3.61
C TYR A 246 7.87 12.34 2.53
N THR A 247 8.63 12.59 1.44
CA THR A 247 8.68 11.67 0.30
C THR A 247 9.54 10.44 0.58
N CYS A 248 9.12 9.30 0.05
CA CYS A 248 9.84 8.04 0.11
C CYS A 248 10.20 7.55 -1.29
N LYS A 249 11.38 6.92 -1.42
CA LYS A 249 11.77 6.19 -2.64
C LYS A 249 11.09 4.81 -2.63
N SER A 250 9.84 4.79 -3.02
CA SER A 250 8.92 3.67 -2.79
C SER A 250 8.62 2.84 -4.03
N ILE A 251 9.05 3.29 -5.21
CA ILE A 251 8.87 2.51 -6.44
C ILE A 251 9.96 1.44 -6.49
N SER A 252 9.53 0.18 -6.55
CA SER A 252 10.39 -0.98 -6.73
C SER A 252 11.41 -0.77 -7.84
N THR A 253 12.64 -1.22 -7.65
CA THR A 253 13.75 -0.98 -8.59
C THR A 253 13.41 -1.44 -10.01
N TRP A 254 12.74 -2.56 -10.16
CA TRP A 254 12.33 -3.11 -11.46
C TRP A 254 11.16 -2.37 -12.12
N LYS A 255 10.37 -1.59 -11.34
CA LYS A 255 9.28 -0.74 -11.84
C LYS A 255 9.71 0.72 -12.01
N LYS A 256 10.86 1.11 -11.47
CA LYS A 256 11.31 2.49 -11.51
C LYS A 256 11.88 2.84 -12.87
N THR A 257 11.48 3.99 -13.40
CA THR A 257 12.13 4.61 -14.56
C THR A 257 12.21 6.13 -14.39
N ASN A 258 13.05 6.75 -15.21
CA ASN A 258 13.17 8.19 -15.32
C ASN A 258 12.84 8.61 -16.75
N LEU A 259 12.05 9.66 -16.90
CA LEU A 259 11.70 10.20 -18.20
C LEU A 259 12.87 11.05 -18.77
N GLN A 260 12.80 11.37 -20.07
CA GLN A 260 13.79 12.23 -20.71
C GLN A 260 13.98 13.59 -19.99
N ALA A 261 12.89 14.14 -19.46
CA ALA A 261 12.90 15.36 -18.65
C ALA A 261 13.70 15.25 -17.34
N CYS A 262 14.02 14.03 -16.88
CA CYS A 262 14.76 13.80 -15.63
C CYS A 262 16.28 13.76 -15.84
N LYS A 263 16.80 13.77 -17.08
CA LYS A 263 18.20 13.46 -17.41
C LYS A 263 19.22 14.32 -16.66
N ASN A 264 18.94 15.61 -16.46
CA ASN A 264 19.83 16.56 -15.77
C ASN A 264 19.21 17.09 -14.48
N CYS A 265 18.27 16.38 -13.87
CA CYS A 265 17.56 16.83 -12.70
C CYS A 265 18.43 16.73 -11.44
N SER A 266 18.57 17.83 -10.69
CA SER A 266 19.32 17.88 -9.43
C SER A 266 18.78 16.92 -8.36
N GLN A 267 17.47 16.62 -8.42
CA GLN A 267 16.79 15.73 -7.49
C GLN A 267 16.79 14.26 -7.91
N LEU A 268 17.45 13.87 -8.99
CA LEU A 268 17.42 12.51 -9.53
C LEU A 268 17.77 11.44 -8.49
N LYS A 269 18.75 11.71 -7.63
CA LYS A 269 19.21 10.79 -6.58
C LYS A 269 18.19 10.63 -5.45
N ASN A 270 17.38 11.64 -5.17
CA ASN A 270 16.44 11.68 -4.04
C ASN A 270 15.00 11.38 -4.45
N CYS A 271 14.70 11.49 -5.74
CA CYS A 271 13.36 11.31 -6.29
C CYS A 271 12.98 9.83 -6.40
N CYS A 272 11.70 9.53 -6.19
CA CYS A 272 11.15 8.18 -6.41
C CYS A 272 11.15 7.77 -7.89
N GLY A 273 11.26 8.73 -8.84
CA GLY A 273 11.06 8.47 -10.26
C GLY A 273 9.59 8.27 -10.62
N VAL A 274 9.32 7.55 -11.71
CA VAL A 274 7.97 7.18 -12.15
C VAL A 274 7.89 5.68 -12.40
N PHE A 275 6.67 5.13 -12.43
CA PHE A 275 6.45 3.72 -12.74
C PHE A 275 6.68 3.43 -14.23
N SER A 276 7.60 2.54 -14.57
CA SER A 276 7.79 2.06 -15.95
C SER A 276 6.57 1.32 -16.51
N THR A 277 5.74 0.80 -15.61
CA THR A 277 4.48 0.10 -15.92
C THR A 277 3.30 1.02 -16.18
N SER A 278 3.41 2.32 -15.81
CA SER A 278 2.36 3.30 -16.08
C SER A 278 2.29 3.64 -17.55
N LYS A 279 1.09 3.61 -18.11
CA LYS A 279 0.83 3.97 -19.51
C LYS A 279 0.75 5.48 -19.73
N ARG A 280 0.59 6.27 -18.67
CA ARG A 280 0.45 7.73 -18.72
C ARG A 280 1.13 8.37 -17.53
N TYR A 281 1.66 9.56 -17.75
CA TYR A 281 2.35 10.38 -16.75
C TYR A 281 1.78 11.79 -16.72
N SER A 282 2.07 12.55 -15.67
CA SER A 282 1.78 13.99 -15.66
C SER A 282 2.56 14.70 -16.76
N PRO A 283 1.90 15.53 -17.58
CA PRO A 283 2.56 16.29 -18.64
C PRO A 283 3.48 17.39 -18.11
N ILE A 284 3.41 17.72 -16.84
CA ILE A 284 4.19 18.79 -16.21
C ILE A 284 5.44 18.30 -15.49
N ILE A 285 5.81 17.01 -15.64
CA ILE A 285 7.11 16.51 -15.15
C ILE A 285 8.23 17.28 -15.86
N HIS A 286 9.13 17.88 -15.06
CA HIS A 286 10.22 18.71 -15.55
C HIS A 286 11.51 18.51 -14.76
N THR A 287 12.60 19.04 -15.26
CA THR A 287 13.90 19.12 -14.56
C THR A 287 13.84 20.17 -13.45
N ILE A 288 14.37 19.86 -12.26
CA ILE A 288 14.57 20.78 -11.14
C ILE A 288 16.04 21.17 -11.06
#